data_7153fc8bcc60a5ba2fcf1b19d809b9aa
#
_entry.id   7153fc8bcc60a5ba2fcf1b19d809b9aa
#
_cell.length_a   1.000
_cell.length_b   1.000
_cell.length_c   1.000
_cell.angle_alpha   90.00
_cell.angle_beta   90.00
_cell.angle_gamma   90.00
#
_symmetry.space_group_name_H-M   'P 1'
#
loop_
_entity.id
_entity.type
_entity.pdbx_description
1 polymer ?
#
loop_
_entity_poly.entity_id
_entity_poly.type
_entity_poly.pdbx_seq_one_letter_code
_entity_poly.pdbx_strand_id
1 'polypeptide(L)'
;MNNTLKTSLVLCDLDHLLLGTDGNLPQVLRDVMQLFSSRGGRLTVFSQRSPKAVRTILGSVRLAAPALVCGGTLAYQFATGTGQPLCSFAGREEAVLQKLPSAVGLGIALQMTDGSTRVLRMSEALEAHLRQEW
;
A
#
# COMPACT_ATOMS: atom_id res chain seq x y z
N MET A 1 15.94 28.25 -11.50
CA MET A 1 14.93 27.31 -10.95
C MET A 1 15.65 26.28 -10.10
N ASN A 2 15.29 26.21 -8.82
CA ASN A 2 15.99 25.37 -7.85
C ASN A 2 15.94 23.89 -8.22
N ASN A 3 17.10 23.28 -8.36
CA ASN A 3 17.30 21.86 -8.71
C ASN A 3 16.88 20.90 -7.59
N THR A 4 16.40 21.43 -6.47
CA THR A 4 16.07 20.71 -5.23
C THR A 4 14.93 19.68 -5.44
N LEU A 5 13.96 19.95 -6.31
CA LEU A 5 12.86 19.03 -6.59
C LEU A 5 13.32 17.74 -7.27
N LYS A 6 14.39 17.79 -8.06
CA LYS A 6 14.92 16.61 -8.79
C LYS A 6 15.71 15.65 -7.89
N THR A 7 16.25 16.15 -6.77
CA THR A 7 17.09 15.38 -5.85
C THR A 7 16.33 14.89 -4.63
N SER A 8 15.12 15.40 -4.38
CA SER A 8 14.29 15.04 -3.22
C SER A 8 13.16 14.12 -3.63
N LEU A 9 12.83 13.18 -2.76
CA LEU A 9 11.66 12.32 -2.88
C LEU A 9 10.71 12.64 -1.73
N VAL A 10 9.46 12.97 -2.04
CA VAL A 10 8.39 13.14 -1.05
C VAL A 10 7.69 11.80 -0.88
N LEU A 11 7.67 11.31 0.36
CA LEU A 11 6.91 10.12 0.76
C LEU A 11 5.69 10.59 1.54
N CYS A 12 4.49 10.30 1.02
CA CYS A 12 3.22 10.69 1.65
C CYS A 12 2.54 9.46 2.28
N ASP A 13 2.04 9.60 3.49
CA ASP A 13 1.12 8.62 4.08
C ASP A 13 -0.24 8.74 3.36
N LEU A 14 -0.62 7.67 2.65
CA LEU A 14 -1.87 7.66 1.89
C LEU A 14 -3.07 7.62 2.83
N ASP A 15 -3.02 6.76 3.83
CA ASP A 15 -4.18 6.43 4.67
C ASP A 15 -4.55 7.55 5.65
N HIS A 16 -3.55 8.27 6.18
CA HIS A 16 -3.76 9.28 7.24
C HIS A 16 -3.65 10.73 6.76
N LEU A 17 -2.97 10.99 5.63
CA LEU A 17 -2.77 12.36 5.15
C LEU A 17 -3.51 12.69 3.86
N LEU A 18 -3.66 11.72 2.95
CA LEU A 18 -4.16 12.00 1.61
C LEU A 18 -5.63 11.63 1.41
N LEU A 19 -6.14 10.65 2.17
CA LEU A 19 -7.53 10.23 2.02
C LEU A 19 -8.48 11.14 2.80
N GLY A 20 -9.63 11.40 2.18
CA GLY A 20 -10.77 12.02 2.86
C GLY A 20 -11.44 11.05 3.84
N THR A 21 -12.41 11.55 4.59
CA THR A 21 -13.21 10.76 5.55
C THR A 21 -14.03 9.66 4.87
N ASP A 22 -14.23 9.76 3.56
CA ASP A 22 -14.90 8.78 2.70
C ASP A 22 -13.94 7.67 2.20
N GLY A 23 -12.67 7.72 2.59
CA GLY A 23 -11.64 6.77 2.17
C GLY A 23 -11.14 6.98 0.72
N ASN A 24 -11.53 8.07 0.07
CA ASN A 24 -11.13 8.38 -1.29
C ASN A 24 -10.05 9.47 -1.33
N LEU A 25 -9.21 9.45 -2.36
CA LEU A 25 -8.28 10.53 -2.65
C LEU A 25 -9.05 11.71 -3.27
N PRO A 26 -9.13 12.88 -2.59
CA PRO A 26 -9.84 14.04 -3.13
C PRO A 26 -9.26 14.48 -4.48
N GLN A 27 -10.13 14.91 -5.40
CA GLN A 27 -9.71 15.34 -6.74
C GLN A 27 -8.68 16.46 -6.69
N VAL A 28 -8.85 17.42 -5.78
CA VAL A 28 -7.90 18.53 -5.62
C VAL A 28 -6.49 18.06 -5.27
N LEU A 29 -6.36 17.02 -4.40
CA LEU A 29 -5.05 16.45 -4.07
C LEU A 29 -4.47 15.67 -5.25
N ARG A 30 -5.30 14.97 -5.99
CA ARG A 30 -4.91 14.26 -7.21
C ARG A 30 -4.30 15.24 -8.22
N ASP A 31 -4.96 16.39 -8.43
CA ASP A 31 -4.49 17.43 -9.35
C ASP A 31 -3.18 18.07 -8.87
N VAL A 32 -3.04 18.31 -7.56
CA VAL A 32 -1.79 18.82 -6.96
C VAL A 32 -0.64 17.82 -7.12
N MET A 33 -0.88 16.52 -6.88
CA MET A 33 0.14 15.47 -7.08
C MET A 33 0.59 15.37 -8.53
N GLN A 34 -0.35 15.47 -9.48
CA GLN A 34 -0.04 15.49 -10.91
C GLN A 34 0.74 16.76 -11.31
N LEU A 35 0.33 17.91 -10.82
CA LEU A 35 1.04 19.17 -11.07
C LEU A 35 2.46 19.14 -10.47
N PHE A 36 2.63 18.63 -9.26
CA PHE A 36 3.94 18.46 -8.63
C PHE A 36 4.86 17.57 -9.46
N SER A 37 4.33 16.43 -9.95
CA SER A 37 5.07 15.49 -10.79
C SER A 37 5.43 16.11 -12.16
N SER A 38 4.50 16.88 -12.79
CA SER A 38 4.74 17.53 -14.08
C SER A 38 5.83 18.60 -14.01
N ARG A 39 6.06 19.18 -12.83
CA ARG A 39 7.13 20.15 -12.57
C ARG A 39 8.46 19.51 -12.16
N GLY A 40 8.57 18.18 -12.28
CA GLY A 40 9.77 17.42 -11.96
C GLY A 40 9.89 17.04 -10.49
N GLY A 41 8.84 17.25 -9.69
CA GLY A 41 8.75 16.75 -8.33
C GLY A 41 8.66 15.23 -8.32
N ARG A 42 9.34 14.60 -7.35
CA ARG A 42 9.32 13.15 -7.17
C ARG A 42 8.53 12.81 -5.93
N LEU A 43 7.51 11.98 -6.11
CA LEU A 43 6.64 11.59 -5.00
C LEU A 43 6.35 10.10 -5.05
N THR A 44 6.18 9.50 -3.88
CA THR A 44 5.64 8.16 -3.68
C THR A 44 4.76 8.13 -2.42
N VAL A 45 4.14 6.99 -2.16
CA VAL A 45 3.22 6.82 -1.02
C VAL A 45 3.62 5.64 -0.13
N PHE A 46 3.26 5.77 1.13
CA PHE A 46 3.19 4.69 2.10
C PHE A 46 1.73 4.36 2.38
N SER A 47 1.39 3.08 2.52
CA SER A 47 0.05 2.63 2.89
C SER A 47 0.07 1.27 3.59
N GLN A 48 -0.89 1.06 4.45
CA GLN A 48 -1.14 -0.25 5.05
C GLN A 48 -1.86 -1.21 4.09
N ARG A 49 -2.45 -0.65 3.03
CA ARG A 49 -3.28 -1.39 2.06
C ARG A 49 -2.45 -2.24 1.11
N SER A 50 -3.16 -3.17 0.44
CA SER A 50 -2.61 -3.97 -0.65
C SER A 50 -2.26 -3.10 -1.88
N PRO A 51 -1.35 -3.57 -2.77
CA PRO A 51 -1.05 -2.87 -4.03
C PRO A 51 -2.29 -2.59 -4.88
N LYS A 52 -3.25 -3.52 -4.91
CA LYS A 52 -4.49 -3.38 -5.68
C LYS A 52 -5.33 -2.22 -5.15
N ALA A 53 -5.55 -2.16 -3.83
CA ALA A 53 -6.32 -1.09 -3.21
C ALA A 53 -5.65 0.28 -3.43
N VAL A 54 -4.34 0.37 -3.25
CA VAL A 54 -3.58 1.61 -3.51
C VAL A 54 -3.70 2.04 -4.97
N ARG A 55 -3.61 1.11 -5.92
CA ARG A 55 -3.79 1.39 -7.35
C ARG A 55 -5.18 1.97 -7.63
N THR A 56 -6.23 1.36 -7.08
CA THR A 56 -7.61 1.84 -7.25
C THR A 56 -7.76 3.27 -6.73
N ILE A 57 -7.21 3.57 -5.55
CA ILE A 57 -7.27 4.90 -4.92
C ILE A 57 -6.49 5.94 -5.73
N LEU A 58 -5.27 5.63 -6.14
CA LEU A 58 -4.40 6.56 -6.89
C LEU A 58 -4.94 6.84 -8.30
N GLY A 59 -5.59 5.86 -8.94
CA GLY A 59 -6.10 5.99 -10.29
C GLY A 59 -5.01 6.38 -11.29
N SER A 60 -5.10 7.58 -11.85
CA SER A 60 -4.15 8.11 -12.86
C SER A 60 -2.87 8.73 -12.28
N VAL A 61 -2.76 8.88 -10.95
CA VAL A 61 -1.56 9.46 -10.33
C VAL A 61 -0.37 8.53 -10.55
N ARG A 62 0.73 9.11 -11.08
CA ARG A 62 1.99 8.38 -11.31
C ARG A 62 2.95 8.64 -10.16
N LEU A 63 3.52 7.58 -9.64
CA LEU A 63 4.55 7.64 -8.62
C LEU A 63 5.95 7.61 -9.25
N ALA A 64 6.87 8.40 -8.70
CA ALA A 64 8.25 8.51 -9.18
C ALA A 64 9.18 7.42 -8.63
N ALA A 65 8.72 6.66 -7.64
CA ALA A 65 9.44 5.57 -6.99
C ALA A 65 8.45 4.47 -6.58
N PRO A 66 8.92 3.26 -6.22
CA PRO A 66 8.07 2.23 -5.65
C PRO A 66 7.29 2.75 -4.45
N ALA A 67 6.03 2.39 -4.35
CA ALA A 67 5.24 2.65 -3.15
C ALA A 67 5.58 1.64 -2.06
N LEU A 68 5.55 2.08 -0.81
CA LEU A 68 5.64 1.20 0.35
C LEU A 68 4.22 0.78 0.74
N VAL A 69 3.88 -0.46 0.47
CA VAL A 69 2.52 -1.01 0.69
C VAL A 69 2.53 -2.14 1.70
N CYS A 70 1.36 -2.65 2.07
CA CYS A 70 1.21 -3.71 3.07
C CYS A 70 1.91 -3.36 4.39
N GLY A 71 1.73 -2.14 4.88
CA GLY A 71 2.39 -1.66 6.09
C GLY A 71 3.91 -1.50 5.98
N GLY A 72 4.44 -1.29 4.76
CA GLY A 72 5.87 -1.11 4.51
C GLY A 72 6.65 -2.42 4.34
N THR A 73 5.98 -3.57 4.27
CA THR A 73 6.64 -4.87 4.06
C THR A 73 6.95 -5.16 2.60
N LEU A 74 6.34 -4.40 1.68
CA LEU A 74 6.49 -4.58 0.24
C LEU A 74 6.75 -3.22 -0.43
N ALA A 75 7.86 -3.10 -1.17
CA ALA A 75 8.08 -2.01 -2.11
C ALA A 75 7.51 -2.42 -3.48
N TYR A 76 6.45 -1.72 -3.94
CA TYR A 76 5.71 -2.11 -5.14
C TYR A 76 5.84 -1.06 -6.25
N GLN A 77 6.35 -1.51 -7.40
CA GLN A 77 6.50 -0.66 -8.59
C GLN A 77 5.26 -0.79 -9.48
N PHE A 78 4.41 0.21 -9.45
CA PHE A 78 3.15 0.20 -10.20
C PHE A 78 3.32 0.23 -11.73
N ALA A 79 4.43 0.78 -12.22
CA ALA A 79 4.69 0.86 -13.65
C ALA A 79 4.96 -0.53 -14.26
N THR A 80 5.60 -1.43 -13.51
CA THR A 80 5.96 -2.77 -13.95
C THR A 80 5.08 -3.87 -13.36
N GLY A 81 4.29 -3.54 -12.32
CA GLY A 81 3.50 -4.54 -11.60
C GLY A 81 4.36 -5.48 -10.73
N THR A 82 5.56 -5.06 -10.33
CA THR A 82 6.49 -5.90 -9.58
C THR A 82 6.66 -5.44 -8.14
N GLY A 83 6.71 -6.40 -7.22
CA GLY A 83 6.95 -6.17 -5.80
C GLY A 83 8.31 -6.69 -5.36
N GLN A 84 9.00 -5.92 -4.53
CA GLN A 84 10.20 -6.33 -3.81
C GLN A 84 9.87 -6.45 -2.32
N PRO A 85 9.90 -7.64 -1.74
CA PRO A 85 9.70 -7.80 -0.31
C PRO A 85 10.84 -7.15 0.47
N LEU A 86 10.49 -6.30 1.42
CA LEU A 86 11.43 -5.67 2.36
C LEU A 86 11.51 -6.48 3.66
N CYS A 87 10.42 -7.19 3.97
CA CYS A 87 10.33 -8.11 5.09
C CYS A 87 9.48 -9.31 4.68
N SER A 88 9.91 -10.52 5.02
CA SER A 88 9.16 -11.74 4.74
C SER A 88 9.41 -12.78 5.83
N PHE A 89 8.56 -13.78 5.90
CA PHE A 89 8.75 -14.91 6.81
C PHE A 89 9.88 -15.84 6.37
N ALA A 90 10.34 -15.74 5.13
CA ALA A 90 11.46 -16.49 4.57
C ALA A 90 11.33 -18.03 4.74
N GLY A 91 10.14 -18.58 4.46
CA GLY A 91 9.86 -20.01 4.59
C GLY A 91 9.55 -20.48 6.01
N ARG A 92 9.36 -19.54 6.96
CA ARG A 92 8.94 -19.84 8.35
C ARG A 92 7.46 -19.61 8.60
N GLU A 93 6.66 -19.51 7.55
CA GLU A 93 5.23 -19.18 7.60
C GLU A 93 4.49 -20.16 8.53
N GLU A 94 4.72 -21.45 8.36
CA GLU A 94 4.07 -22.49 9.17
C GLU A 94 4.44 -22.38 10.66
N ALA A 95 5.72 -22.18 10.97
CA ALA A 95 6.17 -22.01 12.36
C ALA A 95 5.61 -20.75 13.03
N VAL A 96 5.40 -19.66 12.26
CA VAL A 96 4.75 -18.44 12.75
C VAL A 96 3.27 -18.70 12.98
N LEU A 97 2.59 -19.36 12.04
CA LEU A 97 1.16 -19.65 12.12
C LEU A 97 0.82 -20.59 13.30
N GLN A 98 1.69 -21.56 13.60
CA GLN A 98 1.53 -22.45 14.76
C GLN A 98 1.61 -21.71 16.10
N LYS A 99 2.33 -20.57 16.14
CA LYS A 99 2.46 -19.73 17.33
C LYS A 99 1.33 -18.72 17.50
N LEU A 100 0.53 -18.50 16.44
CA LEU A 100 -0.62 -17.61 16.54
C LEU A 100 -1.68 -18.29 17.41
N PRO A 101 -2.20 -17.57 18.42
CA PRO A 101 -3.20 -18.16 19.31
C PRO A 101 -4.40 -18.64 18.49
N SER A 102 -4.90 -19.82 18.82
CA SER A 102 -6.15 -20.36 18.28
C SER A 102 -7.38 -19.58 18.79
N ALA A 103 -7.18 -18.31 19.15
CA ALA A 103 -8.21 -17.45 19.68
C ALA A 103 -9.42 -17.42 18.76
N VAL A 104 -10.55 -17.74 19.33
CA VAL A 104 -11.85 -17.71 18.67
C VAL A 104 -12.10 -16.30 18.16
N GLY A 105 -12.48 -16.16 16.88
CA GLY A 105 -12.85 -14.87 16.26
C GLY A 105 -11.74 -14.11 15.54
N LEU A 106 -10.47 -14.55 15.58
CA LEU A 106 -9.41 -13.91 14.80
C LEU A 106 -9.39 -14.37 13.34
N GLY A 107 -9.44 -13.41 12.41
CA GLY A 107 -9.14 -13.63 11.01
C GLY A 107 -7.63 -13.57 10.76
N ILE A 108 -7.14 -14.35 9.80
CA ILE A 108 -5.73 -14.39 9.40
C ILE A 108 -5.64 -14.29 7.89
N ALA A 109 -4.92 -13.29 7.40
CA ALA A 109 -4.60 -13.13 5.99
C ALA A 109 -3.09 -12.90 5.84
N LEU A 110 -2.52 -13.43 4.76
CA LEU A 110 -1.14 -13.22 4.36
C LEU A 110 -1.09 -12.32 3.12
N GLN A 111 -0.27 -11.32 3.17
CA GLN A 111 0.09 -10.55 1.97
C GLN A 111 1.23 -11.27 1.26
N MET A 112 1.02 -11.60 0.00
CA MET A 112 2.00 -12.30 -0.83
C MET A 112 2.92 -11.31 -1.54
N THR A 113 4.10 -11.78 -1.94
CA THR A 113 5.11 -10.93 -2.62
C THR A 113 4.67 -10.45 -4.00
N ASP A 114 3.70 -11.11 -4.61
CA ASP A 114 3.06 -10.69 -5.87
C ASP A 114 1.97 -9.62 -5.66
N GLY A 115 1.73 -9.22 -4.41
CA GLY A 115 0.71 -8.23 -4.04
C GLY A 115 -0.68 -8.82 -3.85
N SER A 116 -0.85 -10.14 -3.97
CA SER A 116 -2.12 -10.81 -3.66
C SER A 116 -2.30 -11.04 -2.16
N THR A 117 -3.54 -11.26 -1.75
CA THR A 117 -3.89 -11.59 -0.36
C THR A 117 -4.41 -13.03 -0.28
N ARG A 118 -3.78 -13.85 0.56
CA ARG A 118 -4.23 -15.21 0.85
C ARG A 118 -4.88 -15.26 2.23
N VAL A 119 -6.17 -15.57 2.27
CA VAL A 119 -6.89 -15.75 3.53
C VAL A 119 -6.68 -17.17 4.05
N LEU A 120 -6.19 -17.29 5.29
CA LEU A 120 -5.99 -18.57 5.96
C LEU A 120 -7.14 -18.88 6.91
N ARG A 121 -7.69 -17.86 7.57
CA ARG A 121 -8.86 -17.97 8.44
C ARG A 121 -9.71 -16.73 8.28
N MET A 122 -10.97 -16.90 7.92
CA MET A 122 -11.91 -15.80 7.86
C MET A 122 -12.50 -15.49 9.25
N SER A 123 -12.73 -14.20 9.51
CA SER A 123 -13.57 -13.72 10.60
C SER A 123 -14.42 -12.58 10.09
N GLU A 124 -15.48 -12.24 10.80
CA GLU A 124 -16.35 -11.11 10.44
C GLU A 124 -15.57 -9.79 10.35
N ALA A 125 -14.67 -9.55 11.29
CA ALA A 125 -13.80 -8.35 11.26
C ALA A 125 -12.84 -8.34 10.06
N LEU A 126 -12.25 -9.49 9.70
CA LEU A 126 -11.40 -9.59 8.52
C LEU A 126 -12.19 -9.42 7.23
N GLU A 127 -13.39 -10.00 7.15
CA GLU A 127 -14.26 -9.83 5.99
C GLU A 127 -14.65 -8.36 5.80
N ALA A 128 -15.04 -7.66 6.87
CA ALA A 128 -15.34 -6.24 6.84
C ALA A 128 -14.13 -5.41 6.38
N HIS A 129 -12.93 -5.73 6.89
CA HIS A 129 -11.69 -5.08 6.48
C HIS A 129 -11.39 -5.30 4.98
N LEU A 130 -11.46 -6.53 4.52
CA LEU A 130 -11.22 -6.85 3.10
C LEU A 130 -12.21 -6.18 2.15
N ARG A 131 -13.48 -6.04 2.57
CA ARG A 131 -14.50 -5.31 1.77
C ARG A 131 -14.18 -3.82 1.62
N GLN A 132 -13.50 -3.21 2.59
CA GLN A 132 -13.07 -1.81 2.50
C GLN A 132 -11.84 -1.63 1.60
N GLU A 133 -11.07 -2.70 1.37
CA GLU A 133 -9.89 -2.67 0.52
C GLU A 133 -10.19 -3.00 -0.96
N TRP A 134 -11.38 -3.53 -1.25
CA TRP A 134 -11.79 -4.00 -2.59
C TRP A 134 -12.90 -3.16 -3.18
#